data_c684b29c3de7fe849f37629fec368c89
#
_entry.id   c684b29c3de7fe849f37629fec368c89
#
_cell.length_a   1.000
_cell.length_b   1.000
_cell.length_c   1.000
_cell.angle_alpha   90.00
_cell.angle_beta   90.00
_cell.angle_gamma   90.00
#
_symmetry.space_group_name_H-M   'P 1'
#
loop_
_entity.id
_entity.type
_entity.pdbx_description
1 polymer ?
#
loop_
_entity_poly.entity_id
_entity_poly.type
_entity_poly.pdbx_seq_one_letter_code
_entity_poly.pdbx_strand_id
1 'polypeptide(L)'
;HWREGDTVTLRVTNRLPHSTSIHWHGILVPAEMDGVPGLSFEGIAPGKTFVYRFQVKQSGTYWYHSHSRFQEQTGLFGAIVIEPRQGERVTSGREHVVMLSDWTDDEPERLFAKLKKSSDFFNFAQPTFGNFTEDVAKIGLNAALEKRQMWNRMRMVPTDFSDVTSAPSADVSFSYLVNGKRSSENWTALFNPGEKIRLRFINGSATTIFDVRIPGLKLMIISADGQDVQPVLVDEFRISVAETYDVLVEPSGDRAYTIFAQSIGRTGFGRATLAPRSGMVGEITAMDKPQWLTMTDMMGAMGASGAMPGMPGMTNT
;
A
#
# COMPACT_ATOMS: atom_id res chain seq x y z
N HIS A 1 -14.26 -14.54 -6.30
CA HIS A 1 -15.48 -13.90 -5.78
C HIS A 1 -16.20 -14.89 -4.87
N TRP A 2 -16.66 -14.41 -3.72
CA TRP A 2 -17.54 -15.11 -2.80
C TRP A 2 -18.77 -14.27 -2.54
N ARG A 3 -19.74 -14.82 -1.83
CA ARG A 3 -20.93 -14.08 -1.40
C ARG A 3 -21.10 -14.19 0.10
N GLU A 4 -21.49 -13.11 0.73
CA GLU A 4 -21.84 -13.09 2.14
C GLU A 4 -22.90 -14.15 2.48
N GLY A 5 -22.66 -14.93 3.52
CA GLY A 5 -23.51 -16.04 3.93
C GLY A 5 -23.11 -17.41 3.35
N ASP A 6 -22.26 -17.47 2.32
CA ASP A 6 -21.79 -18.73 1.76
C ASP A 6 -20.87 -19.47 2.73
N THR A 7 -20.85 -20.80 2.62
CA THR A 7 -19.79 -21.62 3.23
C THR A 7 -18.79 -21.99 2.14
N VAL A 8 -17.58 -21.45 2.26
CA VAL A 8 -16.50 -21.76 1.33
C VAL A 8 -15.68 -22.93 1.82
N THR A 9 -15.18 -23.73 0.87
CA THR A 9 -14.26 -24.84 1.13
C THR A 9 -13.11 -24.75 0.13
N LEU A 10 -11.89 -24.47 0.64
CA LEU A 10 -10.71 -24.27 -0.16
C LEU A 10 -9.68 -25.35 0.16
N ARG A 11 -9.27 -26.08 -0.86
CA ARG A 11 -8.27 -27.16 -0.74
C ARG A 11 -6.94 -26.62 -1.27
N VAL A 12 -6.02 -26.31 -0.37
CA VAL A 12 -4.70 -25.77 -0.72
C VAL A 12 -3.66 -26.88 -0.64
N THR A 13 -3.12 -27.26 -1.79
CA THR A 13 -2.02 -28.22 -1.88
C THR A 13 -0.70 -27.52 -2.03
N ASN A 14 0.21 -27.73 -1.10
CA ASN A 14 1.55 -27.15 -1.15
C ASN A 14 2.45 -27.93 -2.12
N ARG A 15 2.85 -27.30 -3.20
CA ARG A 15 3.84 -27.83 -4.16
C ARG A 15 5.21 -27.15 -4.06
N LEU A 16 5.38 -26.26 -3.07
CA LEU A 16 6.66 -25.60 -2.82
C LEU A 16 7.60 -26.54 -2.04
N PRO A 17 8.92 -26.35 -2.10
CA PRO A 17 9.88 -27.14 -1.35
C PRO A 17 9.92 -26.82 0.15
N HIS A 18 9.18 -25.82 0.59
CA HIS A 18 9.08 -25.37 1.98
C HIS A 18 7.64 -25.32 2.45
N SER A 19 7.42 -25.27 3.78
CA SER A 19 6.09 -25.07 4.35
C SER A 19 5.48 -23.76 3.85
N THR A 20 4.16 -23.74 3.68
CA THR A 20 3.38 -22.56 3.25
C THR A 20 2.14 -22.40 4.11
N SER A 21 1.44 -21.29 3.91
CA SER A 21 0.18 -20.96 4.57
C SER A 21 -0.63 -20.02 3.68
N ILE A 22 -1.95 -19.94 3.93
CA ILE A 22 -2.80 -18.92 3.35
C ILE A 22 -3.54 -18.24 4.50
N HIS A 23 -3.26 -16.97 4.71
CA HIS A 23 -4.01 -16.09 5.60
C HIS A 23 -5.05 -15.32 4.80
N TRP A 24 -6.25 -15.19 5.37
CA TRP A 24 -7.41 -14.51 4.77
C TRP A 24 -7.50 -13.11 5.37
N HIS A 25 -6.72 -12.17 4.83
CA HIS A 25 -6.53 -10.86 5.42
C HIS A 25 -7.84 -10.07 5.55
N GLY A 26 -8.15 -9.65 6.78
CA GLY A 26 -9.34 -8.87 7.11
C GLY A 26 -10.65 -9.68 7.18
N ILE A 27 -10.62 -11.00 6.96
CA ILE A 27 -11.81 -11.86 6.98
C ILE A 27 -12.00 -12.51 8.33
N LEU A 28 -13.22 -12.44 8.87
CA LEU A 28 -13.63 -13.07 10.13
C LEU A 28 -13.79 -14.58 9.95
N VAL A 29 -12.80 -15.34 10.37
CA VAL A 29 -12.75 -16.79 10.29
C VAL A 29 -12.49 -17.43 11.66
N PRO A 30 -12.82 -18.73 11.88
CA PRO A 30 -12.34 -19.45 13.03
C PRO A 30 -10.80 -19.44 13.10
N ALA A 31 -10.22 -19.36 14.29
CA ALA A 31 -8.77 -19.22 14.48
C ALA A 31 -7.96 -20.31 13.78
N GLU A 32 -8.45 -21.56 13.76
CA GLU A 32 -7.82 -22.68 13.08
C GLU A 32 -7.84 -22.57 11.54
N MET A 33 -8.66 -21.64 11.00
CA MET A 33 -8.77 -21.34 9.57
C MET A 33 -8.06 -20.05 9.19
N ASP A 34 -7.47 -19.33 10.14
CA ASP A 34 -6.82 -18.05 9.91
C ASP A 34 -5.48 -18.15 9.16
N GLY A 35 -4.86 -19.32 9.20
CA GLY A 35 -3.70 -19.61 8.38
C GLY A 35 -2.37 -19.00 8.84
N VAL A 36 -2.24 -18.68 10.15
CA VAL A 36 -1.00 -18.13 10.74
C VAL A 36 -0.19 -19.26 11.40
N PRO A 37 0.93 -19.71 10.79
CA PRO A 37 1.71 -20.83 11.32
C PRO A 37 2.32 -20.54 12.70
N GLY A 38 2.27 -21.54 13.56
CA GLY A 38 2.80 -21.47 14.93
C GLY A 38 1.88 -20.75 15.92
N LEU A 39 0.73 -20.25 15.47
CA LEU A 39 -0.30 -19.64 16.31
C LEU A 39 -1.60 -20.43 16.24
N SER A 40 -2.22 -20.51 15.07
CA SER A 40 -3.53 -21.16 14.88
C SER A 40 -3.45 -22.49 14.14
N PHE A 41 -2.35 -22.76 13.43
CA PHE A 41 -2.06 -24.04 12.77
C PHE A 41 -0.56 -24.19 12.47
N GLU A 42 -0.12 -25.39 12.07
CA GLU A 42 1.32 -25.68 11.89
C GLU A 42 1.85 -25.33 10.49
N GLY A 43 0.99 -24.83 9.60
CA GLY A 43 1.32 -24.61 8.19
C GLY A 43 1.07 -25.85 7.34
N ILE A 44 1.29 -25.71 6.03
CA ILE A 44 1.09 -26.76 5.03
C ILE A 44 2.45 -27.25 4.58
N ALA A 45 2.86 -28.44 5.03
CA ALA A 45 4.13 -29.04 4.64
C ALA A 45 4.19 -29.36 3.12
N PRO A 46 5.38 -29.46 2.52
CA PRO A 46 5.54 -29.87 1.12
C PRO A 46 4.77 -31.15 0.77
N GLY A 47 4.03 -31.11 -0.34
CA GLY A 47 3.20 -32.23 -0.82
C GLY A 47 1.90 -32.46 -0.04
N LYS A 48 1.64 -31.70 1.03
CA LYS A 48 0.40 -31.83 1.81
C LYS A 48 -0.69 -30.89 1.33
N THR A 49 -1.93 -31.25 1.64
CA THR A 49 -3.12 -30.45 1.38
C THR A 49 -3.77 -30.08 2.72
N PHE A 50 -4.08 -28.79 2.89
CA PHE A 50 -4.93 -28.28 3.97
C PHE A 50 -6.29 -27.87 3.41
N VAL A 51 -7.36 -28.08 4.18
CA VAL A 51 -8.73 -27.74 3.79
C VAL A 51 -9.22 -26.64 4.70
N TYR A 52 -9.27 -25.44 4.18
CA TYR A 52 -9.93 -24.31 4.83
C TYR A 52 -11.43 -24.43 4.60
N ARG A 53 -12.23 -24.34 5.66
CA ARG A 53 -13.68 -24.35 5.57
C ARG A 53 -14.27 -23.41 6.60
N PHE A 54 -14.97 -22.37 6.13
CA PHE A 54 -15.60 -21.40 7.00
C PHE A 54 -16.79 -20.73 6.30
N GLN A 55 -17.66 -20.13 7.10
CA GLN A 55 -18.75 -19.31 6.59
C GLN A 55 -18.27 -17.89 6.40
N VAL A 56 -18.60 -17.30 5.25
CA VAL A 56 -18.34 -15.89 4.91
C VAL A 56 -19.37 -15.02 5.61
N LYS A 57 -18.94 -14.19 6.57
CA LYS A 57 -19.83 -13.40 7.46
C LYS A 57 -19.86 -11.91 7.14
N GLN A 58 -19.16 -11.49 6.11
CA GLN A 58 -18.96 -10.09 5.74
C GLN A 58 -18.88 -9.93 4.23
N SER A 59 -19.01 -8.71 3.74
CA SER A 59 -18.84 -8.35 2.34
C SER A 59 -17.78 -7.26 2.19
N GLY A 60 -17.28 -7.04 0.99
CA GLY A 60 -16.29 -6.00 0.70
C GLY A 60 -15.08 -6.52 -0.08
N THR A 61 -14.05 -5.69 -0.12
CA THR A 61 -12.78 -5.97 -0.78
C THR A 61 -11.74 -6.41 0.25
N TYR A 62 -11.16 -7.57 0.02
CA TYR A 62 -10.17 -8.22 0.88
C TYR A 62 -9.08 -8.85 0.02
N TRP A 63 -8.13 -9.53 0.65
CA TRP A 63 -7.08 -10.25 -0.03
C TRP A 63 -6.58 -11.44 0.80
N TYR A 64 -5.81 -12.31 0.19
CA TYR A 64 -5.12 -13.40 0.88
C TYR A 64 -3.63 -13.32 0.62
N HIS A 65 -2.83 -13.79 1.56
CA HIS A 65 -1.38 -13.89 1.38
C HIS A 65 -0.79 -14.99 2.25
N SER A 66 0.46 -15.35 2.00
CA SER A 66 1.18 -16.29 2.85
C SER A 66 1.69 -15.60 4.11
N HIS A 67 1.58 -16.28 5.24
CA HIS A 67 2.26 -15.92 6.49
C HIS A 67 3.52 -16.77 6.74
N SER A 68 4.06 -17.40 5.68
CA SER A 68 5.22 -18.29 5.76
C SER A 68 6.45 -17.63 5.13
N ARG A 69 7.49 -17.36 5.94
CA ARG A 69 8.75 -16.76 5.47
C ARG A 69 8.49 -15.44 4.71
N PHE A 70 9.08 -15.32 3.51
CA PHE A 70 8.93 -14.16 2.62
C PHE A 70 8.08 -14.49 1.37
N GLN A 71 7.19 -15.47 1.47
CA GLN A 71 6.38 -15.91 0.33
C GLN A 71 5.42 -14.82 -0.16
N GLU A 72 4.96 -13.94 0.72
CA GLU A 72 4.21 -12.75 0.36
C GLU A 72 5.05 -11.85 -0.57
N GLN A 73 6.27 -11.47 -0.19
CA GLN A 73 7.18 -10.69 -1.03
C GLN A 73 7.47 -11.36 -2.37
N THR A 74 7.47 -12.69 -2.41
CA THR A 74 7.71 -13.45 -3.65
C THR A 74 6.43 -13.80 -4.42
N GLY A 75 5.32 -13.12 -4.14
CA GLY A 75 4.12 -13.10 -4.97
C GLY A 75 3.01 -14.08 -4.55
N LEU A 76 3.08 -14.68 -3.34
CA LEU A 76 2.00 -15.53 -2.87
C LEU A 76 0.91 -14.70 -2.18
N PHE A 77 0.12 -14.02 -2.97
CA PHE A 77 -1.03 -13.22 -2.57
C PHE A 77 -2.07 -13.11 -3.69
N GLY A 78 -3.27 -12.64 -3.36
CA GLY A 78 -4.30 -12.38 -4.36
C GLY A 78 -5.55 -11.74 -3.76
N ALA A 79 -6.36 -11.14 -4.63
CA ALA A 79 -7.57 -10.43 -4.25
C ALA A 79 -8.73 -11.36 -3.89
N ILE A 80 -9.56 -10.92 -2.96
CA ILE A 80 -10.84 -11.52 -2.60
C ILE A 80 -11.91 -10.44 -2.66
N VAL A 81 -12.96 -10.66 -3.45
CA VAL A 81 -14.15 -9.81 -3.46
C VAL A 81 -15.31 -10.63 -2.92
N ILE A 82 -15.99 -10.09 -1.91
CA ILE A 82 -17.15 -10.71 -1.28
C ILE A 82 -18.36 -9.83 -1.54
N GLU A 83 -19.30 -10.34 -2.33
CA GLU A 83 -20.54 -9.66 -2.66
C GLU A 83 -21.48 -9.63 -1.46
N PRO A 84 -22.08 -8.49 -1.12
CA PRO A 84 -23.05 -8.40 -0.04
C PRO A 84 -24.33 -9.18 -0.39
N ARG A 85 -24.91 -9.81 0.63
CA ARG A 85 -26.13 -10.62 0.46
C ARG A 85 -27.33 -9.79 0.01
N GLN A 86 -27.42 -8.55 0.45
CA GLN A 86 -28.53 -7.64 0.16
C GLN A 86 -28.28 -6.72 -1.03
N GLY A 87 -27.18 -6.91 -1.76
CA GLY A 87 -26.72 -6.02 -2.83
C GLY A 87 -25.90 -4.84 -2.32
N GLU A 88 -25.16 -4.23 -3.24
CA GLU A 88 -24.24 -3.12 -2.94
C GLU A 88 -25.00 -1.86 -2.51
N ARG A 89 -24.53 -1.18 -1.47
CA ARG A 89 -25.07 0.11 -1.02
C ARG A 89 -24.91 1.19 -2.09
N VAL A 90 -23.79 1.17 -2.79
CA VAL A 90 -23.50 2.09 -3.88
C VAL A 90 -23.24 1.26 -5.13
N THR A 91 -24.10 1.45 -6.13
CA THR A 91 -24.02 0.70 -7.40
C THR A 91 -23.00 1.32 -8.34
N SER A 92 -22.37 0.48 -9.13
CA SER A 92 -21.51 0.85 -10.26
C SER A 92 -21.94 0.10 -11.52
N GLY A 93 -21.63 0.63 -12.68
CA GLY A 93 -21.87 -0.06 -13.95
C GLY A 93 -20.85 -1.16 -14.21
N ARG A 94 -19.63 -0.99 -13.64
CA ARG A 94 -18.50 -1.90 -13.80
C ARG A 94 -17.56 -1.82 -12.61
N GLU A 95 -16.84 -2.92 -12.38
CA GLU A 95 -15.84 -3.01 -11.31
C GLU A 95 -14.52 -3.56 -11.83
N HIS A 96 -13.43 -3.07 -11.23
CA HIS A 96 -12.09 -3.58 -11.47
C HIS A 96 -11.32 -3.69 -10.15
N VAL A 97 -10.65 -4.81 -9.94
CA VAL A 97 -9.66 -4.94 -8.87
C VAL A 97 -8.35 -4.29 -9.34
N VAL A 98 -7.77 -3.47 -8.50
CA VAL A 98 -6.49 -2.79 -8.71
C VAL A 98 -5.57 -3.18 -7.56
N MET A 99 -4.84 -4.28 -7.75
CA MET A 99 -3.91 -4.78 -6.74
C MET A 99 -2.54 -4.17 -6.98
N LEU A 100 -2.11 -3.35 -6.03
CA LEU A 100 -0.76 -2.77 -5.99
C LEU A 100 0.17 -3.74 -5.28
N SER A 101 1.40 -3.85 -5.76
CA SER A 101 2.44 -4.64 -5.11
C SER A 101 3.83 -4.14 -5.47
N ASP A 102 4.80 -4.53 -4.67
CA ASP A 102 6.21 -4.32 -4.95
C ASP A 102 6.89 -5.65 -5.29
N TRP A 103 7.93 -5.59 -6.07
CA TRP A 103 8.71 -6.74 -6.49
C TRP A 103 10.20 -6.40 -6.52
N THR A 104 11.02 -7.33 -6.08
CA THR A 104 12.45 -7.28 -6.29
C THR A 104 12.97 -8.64 -6.74
N ASP A 105 14.03 -8.64 -7.55
CA ASP A 105 14.74 -9.84 -7.97
C ASP A 105 15.81 -10.25 -6.93
N ASP A 106 16.01 -9.46 -5.87
CA ASP A 106 16.90 -9.78 -4.75
C ASP A 106 16.27 -10.81 -3.81
N GLU A 107 17.10 -11.62 -3.17
CA GLU A 107 16.65 -12.57 -2.14
C GLU A 107 16.11 -11.83 -0.91
N PRO A 108 14.84 -12.06 -0.52
CA PRO A 108 14.22 -11.35 0.61
C PRO A 108 14.96 -11.53 1.93
N GLU A 109 15.56 -12.70 2.16
CA GLU A 109 16.36 -13.00 3.35
C GLU A 109 17.56 -12.07 3.47
N ARG A 110 18.21 -11.72 2.36
CA ARG A 110 19.33 -10.76 2.33
C ARG A 110 18.86 -9.35 2.65
N LEU A 111 17.73 -8.93 2.08
CA LEU A 111 17.13 -7.64 2.36
C LEU A 111 16.77 -7.51 3.84
N PHE A 112 16.10 -8.51 4.38
CA PHE A 112 15.72 -8.55 5.79
C PHE A 112 16.93 -8.54 6.73
N ALA A 113 18.01 -9.24 6.37
CA ALA A 113 19.25 -9.21 7.14
C ALA A 113 19.89 -7.80 7.17
N LYS A 114 19.79 -7.03 6.07
CA LYS A 114 20.24 -5.63 6.02
C LYS A 114 19.37 -4.75 6.92
N LEU A 115 18.05 -4.85 6.83
CA LEU A 115 17.09 -4.10 7.65
C LEU A 115 17.23 -4.38 9.16
N LYS A 116 17.56 -5.62 9.54
CA LYS A 116 17.86 -5.94 10.95
C LYS A 116 19.13 -5.28 11.48
N LYS A 117 20.07 -4.92 10.63
CA LYS A 117 21.27 -4.17 11.04
C LYS A 117 21.00 -2.67 11.16
N SER A 118 20.21 -2.12 10.24
CA SER A 118 19.85 -0.71 10.19
C SER A 118 18.48 -0.60 9.54
N SER A 119 17.48 -0.09 10.28
CA SER A 119 16.11 0.09 9.77
C SER A 119 16.04 1.09 8.63
N ASP A 120 17.00 2.02 8.59
CA ASP A 120 17.16 3.05 7.56
C ASP A 120 18.16 2.67 6.46
N PHE A 121 18.54 1.39 6.35
CA PHE A 121 19.57 0.91 5.41
C PHE A 121 19.27 1.34 3.97
N PHE A 122 18.01 1.37 3.56
CA PHE A 122 17.57 1.77 2.22
C PHE A 122 17.13 3.24 2.14
N ASN A 123 17.20 4.00 3.23
CA ASN A 123 16.87 5.41 3.22
C ASN A 123 18.07 6.26 2.82
N PHE A 124 18.15 6.63 1.52
CA PHE A 124 19.23 7.48 0.99
C PHE A 124 18.89 8.98 1.02
N ALA A 125 17.64 9.33 1.33
CA ALA A 125 17.24 10.72 1.51
C ALA A 125 17.61 11.28 2.88
N GLN A 126 18.81 10.94 3.38
CA GLN A 126 19.30 11.36 4.69
C GLN A 126 19.72 12.83 4.69
N PRO A 127 19.58 13.54 5.83
CA PRO A 127 20.02 14.92 5.95
C PRO A 127 21.50 15.08 5.64
N THR A 128 21.82 15.85 4.62
CA THR A 128 23.20 16.13 4.19
C THR A 128 23.78 17.35 4.88
N PHE A 129 25.09 17.59 4.70
CA PHE A 129 25.71 18.85 5.12
C PHE A 129 25.10 20.05 4.36
N GLY A 130 24.73 19.86 3.09
CA GLY A 130 24.02 20.89 2.31
C GLY A 130 22.70 21.30 2.95
N ASN A 131 21.87 20.32 3.39
CA ASN A 131 20.64 20.64 4.11
C ASN A 131 20.91 21.38 5.43
N PHE A 132 22.02 21.06 6.11
CA PHE A 132 22.42 21.79 7.32
C PHE A 132 22.74 23.25 7.03
N THR A 133 23.50 23.54 5.96
CA THR A 133 23.80 24.92 5.59
C THR A 133 22.57 25.70 5.16
N GLU A 134 21.60 25.05 4.49
CA GLU A 134 20.32 25.64 4.18
C GLU A 134 19.50 25.96 5.46
N ASP A 135 19.44 25.02 6.40
CA ASP A 135 18.80 25.25 7.69
C ASP A 135 19.46 26.42 8.44
N VAL A 136 20.80 26.47 8.49
CA VAL A 136 21.53 27.58 9.12
C VAL A 136 21.17 28.93 8.46
N ALA A 137 21.06 28.96 7.14
CA ALA A 137 20.70 30.16 6.40
C ALA A 137 19.24 30.62 6.68
N LYS A 138 18.33 29.65 6.91
CA LYS A 138 16.89 29.92 7.12
C LYS A 138 16.53 30.25 8.57
N ILE A 139 17.08 29.49 9.53
CA ILE A 139 16.67 29.54 10.94
C ILE A 139 17.82 29.88 11.91
N GLY A 140 19.05 30.09 11.42
CA GLY A 140 20.23 30.37 12.21
C GLY A 140 20.90 29.10 12.77
N LEU A 141 22.19 29.27 13.16
CA LEU A 141 23.05 28.14 13.56
C LEU A 141 22.51 27.38 14.77
N ASN A 142 22.09 28.08 15.83
CA ASN A 142 21.64 27.44 17.06
C ASN A 142 20.38 26.60 16.82
N ALA A 143 19.37 27.15 16.14
CA ALA A 143 18.12 26.46 15.81
C ALA A 143 18.37 25.25 14.86
N ALA A 144 19.28 25.38 13.91
CA ALA A 144 19.66 24.29 13.01
C ALA A 144 20.36 23.13 13.77
N LEU A 145 21.21 23.46 14.75
CA LEU A 145 21.85 22.47 15.63
C LEU A 145 20.83 21.77 16.55
N GLU A 146 19.93 22.55 17.17
CA GLU A 146 18.86 22.00 18.02
C GLU A 146 17.94 21.06 17.24
N LYS A 147 17.52 21.44 16.03
CA LYS A 147 16.72 20.61 15.12
C LYS A 147 17.40 19.26 14.88
N ARG A 148 18.69 19.25 14.53
CA ARG A 148 19.45 18.00 14.31
C ARG A 148 19.62 17.17 15.56
N GLN A 149 19.91 17.79 16.69
CA GLN A 149 20.01 17.11 17.97
C GLN A 149 18.69 16.46 18.39
N MET A 150 17.57 17.11 18.13
CA MET A 150 16.25 16.59 18.41
C MET A 150 15.98 15.29 17.64
N TRP A 151 16.15 15.31 16.31
CA TRP A 151 15.98 14.12 15.48
C TRP A 151 16.94 12.98 15.91
N ASN A 152 18.19 13.33 16.21
CA ASN A 152 19.19 12.37 16.67
C ASN A 152 18.83 11.72 18.01
N ARG A 153 18.27 12.49 18.97
CA ARG A 153 17.76 11.95 20.24
C ARG A 153 16.60 10.97 20.04
N MET A 154 15.75 11.22 19.08
CA MET A 154 14.64 10.33 18.71
C MET A 154 15.11 9.11 17.91
N ARG A 155 16.39 9.05 17.53
CA ARG A 155 16.94 8.02 16.62
C ARG A 155 16.18 7.91 15.31
N MET A 156 15.75 9.04 14.78
CA MET A 156 14.98 9.17 13.55
C MET A 156 15.66 10.18 12.62
N VAL A 157 15.32 10.08 11.34
CA VAL A 157 15.68 11.07 10.33
C VAL A 157 14.40 11.72 9.79
N PRO A 158 14.43 13.02 9.43
CA PRO A 158 13.21 13.71 8.96
C PRO A 158 12.64 13.17 7.64
N THR A 159 13.28 12.19 7.01
CA THR A 159 12.85 11.53 5.78
C THR A 159 12.23 10.16 6.00
N ASP A 160 11.90 9.79 7.24
CA ASP A 160 11.36 8.46 7.57
C ASP A 160 9.90 8.22 7.11
N PHE A 161 9.33 9.09 6.29
CA PHE A 161 8.21 8.73 5.41
C PHE A 161 8.62 7.82 4.25
N SER A 162 9.84 7.36 4.26
CA SER A 162 10.30 6.39 3.29
C SER A 162 9.99 4.98 3.78
N ASP A 163 9.40 4.19 2.92
CA ASP A 163 9.36 2.74 3.04
C ASP A 163 10.73 2.14 2.70
N VAL A 164 10.90 0.82 2.84
CA VAL A 164 12.15 0.13 2.49
C VAL A 164 12.49 0.22 1.00
N THR A 165 11.57 0.66 0.17
CA THR A 165 11.76 0.83 -1.27
C THR A 165 12.31 2.20 -1.63
N SER A 166 12.65 3.04 -0.64
CA SER A 166 13.05 4.44 -0.82
C SER A 166 14.38 4.65 -1.53
N ALA A 167 15.09 3.60 -1.87
CA ALA A 167 16.37 3.74 -2.52
C ALA A 167 16.46 3.00 -3.83
N PRO A 168 16.66 3.69 -4.93
CA PRO A 168 17.30 3.10 -6.07
C PRO A 168 18.79 2.94 -5.74
N SER A 169 19.18 1.91 -4.97
CA SER A 169 20.59 1.57 -4.90
C SER A 169 20.96 0.74 -6.12
N ALA A 170 22.21 0.86 -6.57
CA ALA A 170 22.73 0.00 -7.64
C ALA A 170 22.63 -1.50 -7.28
N ASP A 171 22.44 -1.82 -6.00
CA ASP A 171 22.45 -3.16 -5.45
C ASP A 171 21.06 -3.73 -5.13
N VAL A 172 20.00 -2.92 -5.14
CA VAL A 172 18.61 -3.37 -4.91
C VAL A 172 17.67 -2.51 -5.74
N SER A 173 16.92 -3.14 -6.63
CA SER A 173 15.88 -2.46 -7.42
C SER A 173 14.51 -3.04 -7.11
N PHE A 174 13.58 -2.15 -6.80
CA PHE A 174 12.16 -2.50 -6.68
C PHE A 174 11.40 -2.10 -7.94
N SER A 175 10.49 -2.97 -8.35
CA SER A 175 9.49 -2.69 -9.37
C SER A 175 8.13 -2.56 -8.70
N TYR A 176 7.37 -1.53 -9.05
CA TYR A 176 6.01 -1.34 -8.56
C TYR A 176 5.03 -1.86 -9.60
N LEU A 177 4.15 -2.75 -9.15
CA LEU A 177 3.27 -3.50 -10.04
C LEU A 177 1.81 -3.11 -9.80
N VAL A 178 1.03 -3.17 -10.88
CA VAL A 178 -0.43 -3.12 -10.84
C VAL A 178 -0.96 -4.40 -11.47
N ASN A 179 -1.70 -5.19 -10.69
CA ASN A 179 -2.19 -6.51 -11.10
C ASN A 179 -1.07 -7.41 -11.68
N GLY A 180 0.11 -7.40 -11.02
CA GLY A 180 1.28 -8.18 -11.41
C GLY A 180 2.02 -7.68 -12.63
N LYS A 181 1.66 -6.51 -13.18
CA LYS A 181 2.30 -5.91 -14.36
C LYS A 181 3.13 -4.70 -13.99
N ARG A 182 4.33 -4.61 -14.57
CA ARG A 182 5.19 -3.42 -14.50
C ARG A 182 4.55 -2.25 -15.25
N SER A 183 4.96 -1.04 -14.93
CA SER A 183 4.49 0.19 -15.59
C SER A 183 4.66 0.17 -17.12
N SER A 184 5.69 -0.52 -17.63
CA SER A 184 5.93 -0.69 -19.06
C SER A 184 4.93 -1.63 -19.75
N GLU A 185 4.37 -2.61 -19.03
CA GLU A 185 3.38 -3.57 -19.52
C GLU A 185 1.96 -3.01 -19.51
N ASN A 186 1.72 -2.00 -18.66
CA ASN A 186 0.53 -1.16 -18.64
C ASN A 186 -0.81 -1.95 -18.60
N TRP A 187 -1.17 -2.50 -17.43
CA TRP A 187 -2.49 -3.11 -17.26
C TRP A 187 -3.59 -2.09 -17.60
N THR A 188 -4.67 -2.54 -18.29
CA THR A 188 -5.75 -1.66 -18.73
C THR A 188 -7.09 -2.13 -18.19
N ALA A 189 -7.78 -1.24 -17.49
CA ALA A 189 -9.19 -1.34 -17.15
C ALA A 189 -10.04 -0.63 -18.20
N LEU A 190 -11.18 -1.22 -18.57
CA LEU A 190 -12.06 -0.64 -19.58
C LEU A 190 -13.30 0.00 -18.95
N PHE A 191 -13.77 1.11 -19.54
CA PHE A 191 -14.99 1.79 -19.15
C PHE A 191 -15.83 2.20 -20.40
N ASN A 192 -17.12 2.47 -20.20
CA ASN A 192 -17.90 3.22 -21.18
C ASN A 192 -17.98 4.70 -20.73
N PRO A 193 -17.85 5.68 -21.65
CA PRO A 193 -17.92 7.10 -21.27
C PRO A 193 -19.18 7.44 -20.46
N GLY A 194 -19.01 8.08 -19.30
CA GLY A 194 -20.08 8.39 -18.35
C GLY A 194 -20.52 7.23 -17.45
N GLU A 195 -19.92 6.06 -17.60
CA GLU A 195 -20.17 4.92 -16.71
C GLU A 195 -19.51 5.16 -15.35
N LYS A 196 -20.24 4.86 -14.27
CA LYS A 196 -19.70 4.86 -12.92
C LYS A 196 -18.90 3.56 -12.70
N ILE A 197 -17.61 3.69 -12.47
CA ILE A 197 -16.67 2.57 -12.30
C ILE A 197 -16.26 2.46 -10.84
N ARG A 198 -16.34 1.25 -10.26
CA ARG A 198 -15.72 0.93 -8.98
C ARG A 198 -14.33 0.37 -9.20
N LEU A 199 -13.35 1.00 -8.60
CA LEU A 199 -11.98 0.52 -8.51
C LEU A 199 -11.75 0.00 -7.09
N ARG A 200 -11.48 -1.29 -6.97
CA ARG A 200 -11.20 -1.96 -5.70
C ARG A 200 -9.70 -2.03 -5.50
N PHE A 201 -9.15 -1.03 -4.82
CA PHE A 201 -7.72 -0.96 -4.53
C PHE A 201 -7.37 -1.88 -3.37
N ILE A 202 -6.28 -2.62 -3.55
CA ILE A 202 -5.67 -3.48 -2.53
C ILE A 202 -4.18 -3.18 -2.56
N ASN A 203 -3.58 -2.83 -1.43
CA ASN A 203 -2.13 -2.78 -1.33
C ASN A 203 -1.59 -4.09 -0.76
N GLY A 204 -1.23 -5.02 -1.65
CA GLY A 204 -0.59 -6.29 -1.33
C GLY A 204 0.93 -6.23 -1.39
N SER A 205 1.54 -5.05 -1.25
CA SER A 205 2.99 -4.90 -1.11
C SER A 205 3.43 -5.41 0.25
N ALA A 206 4.61 -6.01 0.32
CA ALA A 206 5.20 -6.38 1.60
C ALA A 206 5.73 -5.16 2.38
N THR A 207 6.06 -4.06 1.70
CA THR A 207 6.73 -2.91 2.34
C THR A 207 6.32 -1.53 1.81
N THR A 208 5.75 -1.42 0.60
CA THR A 208 5.53 -0.13 -0.06
C THR A 208 4.19 0.49 0.32
N ILE A 209 4.22 1.74 0.74
CA ILE A 209 3.04 2.61 0.88
C ILE A 209 2.92 3.44 -0.41
N PHE A 210 1.71 3.57 -0.94
CA PHE A 210 1.46 4.33 -2.16
C PHE A 210 0.58 5.55 -1.94
N ASP A 211 0.87 6.63 -2.66
CA ASP A 211 -0.07 7.71 -2.93
C ASP A 211 -0.69 7.47 -4.32
N VAL A 212 -2.01 7.38 -4.38
CA VAL A 212 -2.76 6.97 -5.57
C VAL A 212 -3.62 8.10 -6.07
N ARG A 213 -3.49 8.42 -7.37
CA ARG A 213 -4.34 9.40 -8.07
C ARG A 213 -4.65 8.97 -9.49
N ILE A 214 -5.70 9.55 -10.04
CA ILE A 214 -6.05 9.42 -11.46
C ILE A 214 -6.19 10.83 -12.03
N PRO A 215 -5.13 11.40 -12.63
CA PRO A 215 -5.15 12.77 -13.12
C PRO A 215 -6.34 13.05 -14.04
N GLY A 216 -7.08 14.11 -13.72
CA GLY A 216 -8.28 14.50 -14.46
C GLY A 216 -9.57 13.82 -13.99
N LEU A 217 -9.53 13.01 -12.93
CA LEU A 217 -10.71 12.46 -12.25
C LEU A 217 -10.67 12.77 -10.76
N LYS A 218 -11.84 12.97 -10.17
CA LYS A 218 -12.03 12.92 -8.72
C LYS A 218 -12.30 11.49 -8.30
N LEU A 219 -11.83 11.14 -7.12
CA LEU A 219 -11.92 9.81 -6.52
C LEU A 219 -12.90 9.86 -5.36
N MET A 220 -14.01 9.14 -5.44
CA MET A 220 -14.97 9.05 -4.34
C MET A 220 -14.71 7.77 -3.56
N ILE A 221 -14.09 7.87 -2.40
CA ILE A 221 -13.87 6.74 -1.49
C ILE A 221 -15.20 6.36 -0.86
N ILE A 222 -15.61 5.10 -0.98
CA ILE A 222 -16.90 4.58 -0.48
C ILE A 222 -16.73 3.44 0.53
N SER A 223 -15.55 2.80 0.57
CA SER A 223 -15.24 1.73 1.51
C SER A 223 -13.75 1.77 1.86
N ALA A 224 -13.41 1.41 3.09
CA ALA A 224 -12.05 1.21 3.60
C ALA A 224 -12.01 -0.10 4.40
N ASP A 225 -11.00 -0.95 4.13
CA ASP A 225 -10.80 -2.26 4.77
C ASP A 225 -12.07 -3.13 4.80
N GLY A 226 -12.74 -3.16 3.64
CA GLY A 226 -13.97 -3.93 3.45
C GLY A 226 -15.21 -3.36 4.15
N GLN A 227 -15.12 -2.19 4.81
CA GLN A 227 -16.24 -1.55 5.48
C GLN A 227 -16.70 -0.30 4.75
N ASP A 228 -18.00 -0.14 4.62
CA ASP A 228 -18.58 1.08 4.07
C ASP A 228 -18.23 2.31 4.91
N VAL A 229 -17.80 3.38 4.27
CA VAL A 229 -17.56 4.68 4.91
C VAL A 229 -18.53 5.74 4.38
N GLN A 230 -18.61 6.88 5.07
CA GLN A 230 -19.25 8.06 4.47
C GLN A 230 -18.43 8.47 3.24
N PRO A 231 -19.07 8.64 2.06
CA PRO A 231 -18.34 8.95 0.84
C PRO A 231 -17.51 10.24 0.97
N VAL A 232 -16.24 10.15 0.61
CA VAL A 232 -15.30 11.27 0.63
C VAL A 232 -14.72 11.48 -0.77
N LEU A 233 -14.83 12.70 -1.29
CA LEU A 233 -14.29 13.06 -2.60
C LEU A 233 -12.89 13.64 -2.45
N VAL A 234 -11.90 13.01 -3.07
CA VAL A 234 -10.50 13.38 -3.00
C VAL A 234 -9.85 13.46 -4.38
N ASP A 235 -8.69 14.09 -4.46
CA ASP A 235 -7.83 14.09 -5.65
C ASP A 235 -6.82 12.95 -5.63
N GLU A 236 -6.37 12.59 -4.42
CA GLU A 236 -5.38 11.56 -4.14
C GLU A 236 -5.68 10.94 -2.79
N PHE A 237 -5.34 9.68 -2.59
CA PHE A 237 -5.38 9.02 -1.29
C PHE A 237 -4.11 8.19 -1.07
N ARG A 238 -3.72 8.06 0.19
CA ARG A 238 -2.64 7.18 0.62
C ARG A 238 -3.21 5.82 0.98
N ILE A 239 -2.54 4.76 0.55
CA ILE A 239 -2.88 3.39 0.88
C ILE A 239 -1.66 2.70 1.47
N SER A 240 -1.73 2.36 2.76
CA SER A 240 -0.69 1.64 3.47
C SER A 240 -0.69 0.15 3.10
N VAL A 241 0.37 -0.54 3.50
CA VAL A 241 0.45 -2.01 3.35
C VAL A 241 -0.77 -2.65 4.00
N ALA A 242 -1.35 -3.62 3.31
CA ALA A 242 -2.51 -4.41 3.69
C ALA A 242 -3.87 -3.68 3.63
N GLU A 243 -3.91 -2.36 3.50
CA GLU A 243 -5.19 -1.62 3.37
C GLU A 243 -5.91 -1.90 2.05
N THR A 244 -7.23 -1.75 2.09
CA THR A 244 -8.09 -1.78 0.90
C THR A 244 -9.00 -0.57 0.85
N TYR A 245 -9.24 -0.03 -0.37
CA TYR A 245 -10.18 1.05 -0.61
C TYR A 245 -11.05 0.75 -1.83
N ASP A 246 -12.36 0.91 -1.70
CA ASP A 246 -13.25 0.96 -2.87
C ASP A 246 -13.49 2.42 -3.25
N VAL A 247 -13.20 2.73 -4.51
CA VAL A 247 -13.23 4.08 -5.05
C VAL A 247 -14.12 4.13 -6.27
N LEU A 248 -15.05 5.08 -6.32
CA LEU A 248 -15.85 5.36 -7.52
C LEU A 248 -15.22 6.48 -8.33
N VAL A 249 -15.19 6.27 -9.64
CA VAL A 249 -14.81 7.28 -10.64
C VAL A 249 -15.84 7.32 -11.76
N GLU A 250 -16.00 8.48 -12.40
CA GLU A 250 -16.90 8.69 -13.53
C GLU A 250 -16.10 9.26 -14.72
N PRO A 251 -15.33 8.39 -15.43
CA PRO A 251 -14.58 8.83 -16.59
C PRO A 251 -15.48 9.22 -17.74
N SER A 252 -15.15 10.30 -18.42
CA SER A 252 -15.93 10.83 -19.52
C SER A 252 -15.09 11.01 -20.79
N GLY A 253 -15.75 11.05 -21.93
CA GLY A 253 -15.12 11.26 -23.23
C GLY A 253 -14.30 10.06 -23.72
N ASP A 254 -13.68 10.24 -24.88
CA ASP A 254 -12.90 9.22 -25.57
C ASP A 254 -11.39 9.39 -25.31
N ARG A 255 -11.01 9.38 -24.04
CA ARG A 255 -9.61 9.50 -23.62
C ARG A 255 -9.24 8.45 -22.57
N ALA A 256 -7.96 8.11 -22.52
CA ALA A 256 -7.41 7.26 -21.48
C ALA A 256 -6.97 8.11 -20.27
N TYR A 257 -7.11 7.53 -19.09
CA TYR A 257 -6.65 8.09 -17.81
C TYR A 257 -5.59 7.16 -17.22
N THR A 258 -4.60 7.72 -16.56
CA THR A 258 -3.59 6.92 -15.85
C THR A 258 -4.02 6.71 -14.41
N ILE A 259 -4.13 5.46 -13.98
CA ILE A 259 -4.11 5.10 -12.57
C ILE A 259 -2.65 5.15 -12.15
N PHE A 260 -2.29 6.10 -11.31
CA PHE A 260 -0.91 6.39 -10.93
C PHE A 260 -0.73 6.17 -9.43
N ALA A 261 0.16 5.25 -9.08
CA ALA A 261 0.47 4.88 -7.71
C ALA A 261 1.97 5.09 -7.46
N GLN A 262 2.34 6.20 -6.84
CA GLN A 262 3.73 6.51 -6.53
C GLN A 262 4.09 6.02 -5.11
N SER A 263 5.31 5.50 -4.94
CA SER A 263 5.80 5.11 -3.62
C SER A 263 5.92 6.33 -2.71
N ILE A 264 5.69 6.16 -1.41
CA ILE A 264 5.81 7.25 -0.43
C ILE A 264 7.23 7.85 -0.42
N GLY A 265 8.25 7.04 -0.66
CA GLY A 265 9.65 7.47 -0.79
C GLY A 265 9.98 8.18 -2.11
N ARG A 266 9.04 8.24 -3.06
CA ARG A 266 9.23 8.85 -4.39
C ARG A 266 10.38 8.23 -5.19
N THR A 267 10.56 6.92 -5.05
CA THR A 267 11.61 6.17 -5.75
C THR A 267 11.12 5.53 -7.05
N GLY A 268 9.80 5.48 -7.22
CA GLY A 268 9.17 4.97 -8.43
C GLY A 268 7.66 4.93 -8.30
N PHE A 269 7.02 4.35 -9.31
CA PHE A 269 5.57 4.26 -9.38
C PHE A 269 5.11 3.01 -10.15
N GLY A 270 3.98 2.47 -9.74
CA GLY A 270 3.15 1.60 -10.56
C GLY A 270 2.16 2.43 -11.37
N ARG A 271 1.88 2.01 -12.59
CA ARG A 271 0.83 2.62 -13.40
C ARG A 271 -0.04 1.59 -14.10
N ALA A 272 -1.28 1.99 -14.32
CA ALA A 272 -2.22 1.29 -15.18
C ALA A 272 -3.01 2.32 -15.99
N THR A 273 -3.78 1.85 -16.96
CA THR A 273 -4.63 2.70 -17.79
C THR A 273 -6.11 2.38 -17.53
N LEU A 274 -6.92 3.40 -17.36
CA LEU A 274 -8.38 3.33 -17.44
C LEU A 274 -8.79 3.95 -18.78
N ALA A 275 -9.41 3.16 -19.69
CA ALA A 275 -9.63 3.55 -21.07
C ALA A 275 -10.98 3.09 -21.61
N PRO A 276 -11.58 3.81 -22.58
CA PRO A 276 -12.81 3.38 -23.23
C PRO A 276 -12.60 2.19 -24.19
N ARG A 277 -11.38 1.92 -24.63
CA ARG A 277 -11.04 0.77 -25.49
C ARG A 277 -9.59 0.32 -25.30
N SER A 278 -9.34 -0.94 -25.62
CA SER A 278 -8.00 -1.53 -25.58
C SER A 278 -7.01 -0.79 -26.50
N GLY A 279 -5.72 -0.81 -26.11
CA GLY A 279 -4.64 -0.20 -26.88
C GLY A 279 -4.40 1.28 -26.57
N MET A 280 -5.32 1.95 -25.88
CA MET A 280 -5.08 3.30 -25.38
C MET A 280 -4.17 3.29 -24.15
N VAL A 281 -3.38 4.34 -24.02
CA VAL A 281 -2.45 4.51 -22.90
C VAL A 281 -2.67 5.90 -22.30
N GLY A 282 -2.85 5.97 -20.97
CA GLY A 282 -2.93 7.24 -20.26
C GLY A 282 -1.57 7.94 -20.20
N GLU A 283 -1.59 9.25 -20.18
CA GLU A 283 -0.38 10.08 -20.03
C GLU A 283 0.26 9.84 -18.65
N ILE A 284 1.59 9.70 -18.63
CA ILE A 284 2.35 9.52 -17.39
C ILE A 284 2.54 10.90 -16.75
N THR A 285 2.06 11.05 -15.52
CA THR A 285 2.31 12.25 -14.73
C THR A 285 3.66 12.16 -14.01
N ALA A 286 4.24 13.30 -13.70
CA ALA A 286 5.45 13.35 -12.88
C ALA A 286 5.16 12.92 -11.45
N MET A 287 6.14 12.28 -10.82
CA MET A 287 6.11 12.03 -9.37
C MET A 287 6.22 13.34 -8.60
N ASP A 288 5.63 13.37 -7.42
CA ASP A 288 5.78 14.48 -6.50
C ASP A 288 7.20 14.54 -5.92
N LYS A 289 7.55 15.66 -5.33
CA LYS A 289 8.80 15.77 -4.58
C LYS A 289 8.72 14.94 -3.30
N PRO A 290 9.83 14.34 -2.84
CA PRO A 290 9.90 13.70 -1.53
C PRO A 290 9.41 14.64 -0.42
N GLN A 291 8.58 14.11 0.47
CA GLN A 291 8.09 14.85 1.63
C GLN A 291 8.99 14.57 2.84
N TRP A 292 9.32 15.63 3.56
CA TRP A 292 10.06 15.51 4.80
C TRP A 292 9.09 15.30 5.96
N LEU A 293 9.42 14.34 6.83
CA LEU A 293 8.69 14.16 8.07
C LEU A 293 8.81 15.41 8.93
N THR A 294 7.66 15.93 9.38
CA THR A 294 7.62 17.06 10.29
C THR A 294 7.21 16.63 11.69
N MET A 295 7.39 17.49 12.69
CA MET A 295 6.93 17.19 14.05
C MET A 295 5.39 17.08 14.09
N THR A 296 4.68 17.79 13.24
CA THR A 296 3.21 17.70 13.14
C THR A 296 2.77 16.32 12.68
N ASP A 297 3.50 15.73 11.72
CA ASP A 297 3.22 14.38 11.23
C ASP A 297 3.40 13.32 12.33
N MET A 298 4.40 13.51 13.20
CA MET A 298 4.68 12.59 14.31
C MET A 298 3.72 12.75 15.50
N MET A 299 3.38 13.99 15.82
CA MET A 299 2.65 14.32 17.07
C MET A 299 1.15 14.55 16.82
N GLY A 300 0.72 14.56 15.56
CA GLY A 300 -0.66 14.87 15.18
C GLY A 300 -1.09 16.26 15.63
N ALA A 301 -2.40 16.46 15.82
CA ALA A 301 -2.95 17.75 16.24
C ALA A 301 -2.45 18.23 17.63
N MET A 302 -1.91 17.36 18.46
CA MET A 302 -1.31 17.74 19.76
C MET A 302 0.01 18.48 19.57
N GLY A 303 0.76 18.22 18.50
CA GLY A 303 1.97 18.97 18.16
C GLY A 303 1.71 20.37 17.65
N ALA A 304 0.54 20.62 17.06
CA ALA A 304 0.15 21.93 16.55
C ALA A 304 -0.23 22.95 17.65
N SER A 305 -0.58 22.48 18.86
CA SER A 305 -1.00 23.34 19.97
C SER A 305 0.14 23.88 20.85
N GLY A 306 1.40 23.56 20.54
CA GLY A 306 2.57 24.16 21.20
C GLY A 306 2.77 23.84 22.68
N ALA A 307 2.00 22.93 23.25
CA ALA A 307 2.06 22.60 24.67
C ALA A 307 2.37 21.11 24.89
N MET A 308 3.65 20.78 24.95
CA MET A 308 4.10 19.55 25.62
C MET A 308 4.51 19.87 27.05
N PRO A 309 3.83 19.32 28.08
CA PRO A 309 4.31 19.44 29.46
C PRO A 309 5.67 18.73 29.56
N GLY A 310 6.72 19.47 29.75
CA GLY A 310 8.06 18.95 30.02
C GLY A 310 9.11 19.08 28.93
N MET A 311 8.82 19.74 27.79
CA MET A 311 9.83 20.12 26.79
C MET A 311 9.85 21.62 26.56
N PRO A 312 10.73 22.37 27.24
CA PRO A 312 10.93 23.81 26.96
C PRO A 312 11.58 23.99 25.59
N GLY A 313 11.00 24.79 24.72
CA GLY A 313 11.66 25.29 23.51
C GLY A 313 11.06 24.88 22.16
N MET A 314 9.88 24.25 22.08
CA MET A 314 9.21 24.00 20.80
C MET A 314 8.18 25.09 20.50
N THR A 315 8.60 26.17 19.87
CA THR A 315 7.70 27.08 19.15
C THR A 315 7.71 26.68 17.67
N ASN A 316 6.51 26.55 17.08
CA ASN A 316 6.32 26.32 15.65
C ASN A 316 7.04 27.44 14.86
N THR A 317 8.01 27.07 14.07
CA THR A 317 8.48 27.85 12.93
C THR A 317 8.45 26.96 11.69
#